data_7a29cea298339e5303ca92177c0442df
#
_entry.id   7a29cea298339e5303ca92177c0442df
#
_cell.length_a   1.000
_cell.length_b   1.000
_cell.length_c   1.000
_cell.angle_alpha   90.00
_cell.angle_beta   90.00
_cell.angle_gamma   90.00
#
_symmetry.space_group_name_H-M   'P 1'
#
loop_
_entity.id
_entity.type
_entity.pdbx_description
1 polymer ?
#
loop_
_entity_poly.entity_id
_entity_poly.type
_entity_poly.pdbx_seq_one_letter_code
_entity_poly.pdbx_strand_id
1 'polypeptide(L)'
;MPETMSKERRLLLRLLGADIVLTPGPKGMGGAISKASQLMEEHGELGFMPQQFNNPANPAIHRVTTAEEIWSSMDGKVDCFVSGVGTGGTITGVSEVIKKRNPEMLSVAVEPVESPVITQTRNGDIVQPGPHKIQG
;
A
#
# COMPACT_ATOMS: atom_id res chain seq x y z
N MET A 1 -3.91 -12.47 9.72
CA MET A 1 -4.76 -12.14 8.54
C MET A 1 -6.19 -12.58 8.77
N PRO A 2 -7.19 -11.94 8.13
CA PRO A 2 -8.57 -12.41 8.23
C PRO A 2 -8.75 -13.84 7.70
N GLU A 3 -9.60 -14.64 8.35
CA GLU A 3 -9.89 -16.02 7.94
C GLU A 3 -10.58 -16.11 6.57
N THR A 4 -11.09 -15.00 6.05
CA THR A 4 -11.71 -14.89 4.72
C THR A 4 -10.70 -14.83 3.57
N MET A 5 -9.41 -14.69 3.87
CA MET A 5 -8.36 -14.70 2.84
C MET A 5 -8.24 -16.10 2.19
N SER A 6 -7.79 -16.13 0.93
CA SER A 6 -7.73 -17.36 0.13
C SER A 6 -6.89 -18.46 0.78
N LYS A 7 -7.30 -19.71 0.56
CA LYS A 7 -6.56 -20.89 1.06
C LYS A 7 -5.16 -20.97 0.45
N GLU A 8 -5.03 -20.62 -0.81
CA GLU A 8 -3.77 -20.61 -1.57
C GLU A 8 -2.76 -19.66 -0.93
N ARG A 9 -3.18 -18.44 -0.55
CA ARG A 9 -2.33 -17.47 0.15
C ARG A 9 -1.84 -18.02 1.49
N ARG A 10 -2.71 -18.67 2.26
CA ARG A 10 -2.31 -19.30 3.53
C ARG A 10 -1.33 -20.44 3.33
N LEU A 11 -1.56 -21.28 2.32
CA LEU A 11 -0.65 -22.39 1.99
C LEU A 11 0.72 -21.87 1.57
N LEU A 12 0.76 -20.85 0.72
CA LEU A 12 2.02 -20.24 0.28
C LEU A 12 2.81 -19.66 1.46
N LEU A 13 2.16 -18.92 2.34
CA LEU A 13 2.83 -18.35 3.52
C LEU A 13 3.39 -19.42 4.45
N ARG A 14 2.63 -20.51 4.69
CA ARG A 14 3.12 -21.64 5.49
C ARG A 14 4.30 -22.34 4.81
N LEU A 15 4.24 -22.52 3.49
CA LEU A 15 5.34 -23.12 2.72
C LEU A 15 6.63 -22.30 2.87
N LEU A 16 6.50 -20.99 2.97
CA LEU A 16 7.61 -20.06 3.21
C LEU A 16 8.03 -19.96 4.69
N GLY A 17 7.46 -20.79 5.57
CA GLY A 17 7.84 -20.88 6.99
C GLY A 17 7.14 -19.86 7.90
N ALA A 18 6.10 -19.16 7.44
CA ALA A 18 5.40 -18.19 8.27
C ALA A 18 4.37 -18.86 9.19
N ASP A 19 4.37 -18.48 10.47
CA ASP A 19 3.28 -18.74 11.39
C ASP A 19 2.10 -17.81 11.09
N ILE A 20 0.91 -18.40 10.94
CA ILE A 20 -0.28 -17.65 10.54
C ILE A 20 -1.24 -17.53 11.71
N VAL A 21 -1.49 -16.30 12.14
CA VAL A 21 -2.56 -15.97 13.07
C VAL A 21 -3.78 -15.51 12.28
N LEU A 22 -4.87 -16.30 12.35
CA LEU A 22 -6.15 -15.95 11.71
C LEU A 22 -7.00 -15.11 12.66
N THR A 23 -7.66 -14.11 12.08
CA THR A 23 -8.60 -13.24 12.81
C THR A 23 -10.01 -13.39 12.25
N PRO A 24 -11.08 -13.16 13.05
CA PRO A 24 -12.46 -13.31 12.61
C PRO A 24 -12.78 -12.50 11.36
N GLY A 25 -13.40 -13.15 10.37
CA GLY A 25 -13.78 -12.55 9.08
C GLY A 25 -14.56 -11.24 9.20
N PRO A 26 -15.60 -11.15 10.06
CA PRO A 26 -16.37 -9.92 10.24
C PRO A 26 -15.58 -8.70 10.69
N LYS A 27 -14.41 -8.90 11.33
CA LYS A 27 -13.51 -7.80 11.74
C LYS A 27 -12.62 -7.29 10.61
N GLY A 28 -12.60 -7.96 9.46
CA GLY A 28 -11.82 -7.57 8.29
C GLY A 28 -10.34 -7.29 8.59
N MET A 29 -9.75 -6.37 7.82
CA MET A 29 -8.36 -5.94 8.02
C MET A 29 -8.14 -5.21 9.34
N GLY A 30 -9.13 -4.47 9.85
CA GLY A 30 -9.03 -3.81 11.14
C GLY A 30 -8.76 -4.80 12.29
N GLY A 31 -9.45 -5.96 12.25
CA GLY A 31 -9.20 -7.04 13.21
C GLY A 31 -7.78 -7.64 13.11
N ALA A 32 -7.27 -7.77 11.88
CA ALA A 32 -5.91 -8.26 11.66
C ALA A 32 -4.85 -7.26 12.17
N ILE A 33 -5.05 -5.98 11.93
CA ILE A 33 -4.16 -4.91 12.41
C ILE A 33 -4.14 -4.88 13.94
N SER A 34 -5.32 -4.90 14.58
CA SER A 34 -5.42 -4.94 16.05
C SER A 34 -4.69 -6.14 16.65
N LYS A 35 -4.83 -7.34 16.02
CA LYS A 35 -4.12 -8.53 16.51
C LYS A 35 -2.61 -8.43 16.29
N ALA A 36 -2.16 -7.83 15.18
CA ALA A 36 -0.74 -7.59 14.94
C ALA A 36 -0.15 -6.63 15.97
N SER A 37 -0.86 -5.54 16.32
CA SER A 37 -0.43 -4.62 17.39
C SER A 37 -0.33 -5.31 18.74
N GLN A 38 -1.32 -6.15 19.09
CA GLN A 38 -1.28 -6.95 20.32
C GLN A 38 -0.04 -7.87 20.35
N LEU A 39 0.26 -8.55 19.25
CA LEU A 39 1.45 -9.42 19.18
C LEU A 39 2.75 -8.61 19.31
N MET A 40 2.80 -7.40 18.75
CA MET A 40 3.94 -6.50 18.94
C MET A 40 4.16 -6.15 20.42
N GLU A 41 3.09 -5.85 21.16
CA GLU A 41 3.16 -5.59 22.60
C GLU A 41 3.63 -6.84 23.38
N GLU A 42 3.12 -8.02 23.02
CA GLU A 42 3.51 -9.30 23.65
C GLU A 42 5.00 -9.64 23.41
N HIS A 43 5.55 -9.32 22.24
CA HIS A 43 6.95 -9.60 21.88
C HIS A 43 7.92 -8.47 22.27
N GLY A 44 7.41 -7.28 22.59
CA GLY A 44 8.21 -6.14 23.02
C GLY A 44 9.31 -5.79 22.01
N GLU A 45 10.53 -5.63 22.46
CA GLU A 45 11.69 -5.25 21.64
C GLU A 45 12.08 -6.28 20.57
N LEU A 46 11.62 -7.54 20.70
CA LEU A 46 11.86 -8.59 19.69
C LEU A 46 10.89 -8.51 18.51
N GLY A 47 9.81 -7.73 18.64
CA GLY A 47 8.80 -7.56 17.61
C GLY A 47 9.22 -6.51 16.58
N PHE A 48 8.96 -6.77 15.31
CA PHE A 48 9.09 -5.78 14.24
C PHE A 48 7.88 -5.85 13.31
N MET A 49 7.17 -4.73 13.16
CA MET A 49 6.07 -4.58 12.22
C MET A 49 6.45 -3.57 11.14
N PRO A 50 6.56 -3.96 9.84
CA PRO A 50 7.01 -3.09 8.76
C PRO A 50 6.16 -1.84 8.54
N GLN A 51 4.87 -1.84 8.91
CA GLN A 51 4.01 -0.64 8.87
C GLN A 51 3.95 0.05 7.49
N GLN A 52 3.60 -0.68 6.46
CA GLN A 52 3.65 -0.21 5.08
C GLN A 52 2.97 1.15 4.82
N PHE A 53 1.99 1.54 5.61
CA PHE A 53 1.32 2.84 5.49
C PHE A 53 2.11 3.99 6.11
N ASN A 54 2.92 3.72 7.12
CA ASN A 54 3.63 4.75 7.89
C ASN A 54 5.15 4.69 7.68
N ASN A 55 5.66 3.62 7.07
CA ASN A 55 7.08 3.41 6.90
C ASN A 55 7.62 4.23 5.73
N PRO A 56 8.51 5.21 5.97
CA PRO A 56 9.10 6.04 4.91
C PRO A 56 9.95 5.25 3.92
N ALA A 57 10.39 4.04 4.27
CA ALA A 57 11.10 3.15 3.37
C ALA A 57 10.25 2.74 2.15
N ASN A 58 8.90 2.71 2.30
CA ASN A 58 8.00 2.39 1.21
C ASN A 58 8.15 3.39 0.03
N PRO A 59 7.87 4.69 0.15
CA PRO A 59 8.13 5.62 -0.96
C PRO A 59 9.62 5.77 -1.26
N ALA A 60 10.51 5.58 -0.29
CA ALA A 60 11.95 5.72 -0.49
C ALA A 60 12.49 4.71 -1.53
N ILE A 61 12.09 3.45 -1.46
CA ILE A 61 12.54 2.45 -2.43
C ILE A 61 12.08 2.81 -3.85
N HIS A 62 10.85 3.31 -4.01
CA HIS A 62 10.33 3.72 -5.31
C HIS A 62 11.07 4.94 -5.90
N ARG A 63 11.66 5.80 -5.05
CA ARG A 63 12.48 6.92 -5.53
C ARG A 63 13.77 6.44 -6.19
N VAL A 64 14.40 5.40 -5.65
CA VAL A 64 15.72 4.95 -6.10
C VAL A 64 15.67 3.76 -7.07
N THR A 65 14.51 3.14 -7.26
CA THR A 65 14.30 2.02 -8.19
C THR A 65 13.24 2.35 -9.22
N THR A 66 11.97 2.21 -8.88
CA THR A 66 10.83 2.31 -9.82
C THR A 66 10.83 3.60 -10.63
N ALA A 67 11.13 4.74 -10.01
CA ALA A 67 11.19 6.02 -10.70
C ALA A 67 12.31 6.05 -11.75
N GLU A 68 13.47 5.51 -11.41
CA GLU A 68 14.62 5.45 -12.34
C GLU A 68 14.37 4.47 -13.48
N GLU A 69 13.77 3.32 -13.18
CA GLU A 69 13.39 2.33 -14.19
C GLU A 69 12.39 2.90 -15.19
N ILE A 70 11.34 3.59 -14.72
CA ILE A 70 10.35 4.25 -15.59
C ILE A 70 11.03 5.33 -16.42
N TRP A 71 11.81 6.20 -15.79
CA TRP A 71 12.49 7.29 -16.47
C TRP A 71 13.40 6.81 -17.58
N SER A 72 14.21 5.79 -17.30
CA SER A 72 15.11 5.16 -18.27
C SER A 72 14.35 4.46 -19.41
N SER A 73 13.31 3.69 -19.08
CA SER A 73 12.53 2.96 -20.07
C SER A 73 11.73 3.87 -21.02
N MET A 74 11.44 5.10 -20.59
CA MET A 74 10.71 6.11 -21.36
C MET A 74 11.64 7.14 -22.01
N ASP A 75 12.95 6.90 -22.04
CA ASP A 75 13.96 7.85 -22.56
C ASP A 75 13.81 9.27 -22.01
N GLY A 76 13.46 9.38 -20.72
CA GLY A 76 13.24 10.65 -20.04
C GLY A 76 11.98 11.43 -20.45
N LYS A 77 11.06 10.80 -21.16
CA LYS A 77 9.82 11.44 -21.67
C LYS A 77 8.61 10.87 -20.94
N VAL A 78 8.29 11.43 -19.80
CA VAL A 78 7.13 11.05 -18.99
C VAL A 78 6.25 12.27 -18.77
N ASP A 79 5.16 12.38 -19.53
CA ASP A 79 4.21 13.49 -19.45
C ASP A 79 3.09 13.20 -18.44
N CYS A 80 2.77 11.94 -18.23
CA CYS A 80 1.73 11.51 -17.31
C CYS A 80 2.11 10.19 -16.63
N PHE A 81 1.94 10.14 -15.30
CA PHE A 81 2.07 8.92 -14.51
C PHE A 81 0.74 8.57 -13.84
N VAL A 82 0.15 7.46 -14.26
CA VAL A 82 -1.14 6.95 -13.73
C VAL A 82 -0.87 5.75 -12.83
N SER A 83 -1.31 5.78 -11.60
CA SER A 83 -1.07 4.70 -10.63
C SER A 83 -2.29 4.44 -9.75
N GLY A 84 -2.64 3.16 -9.59
CA GLY A 84 -3.54 2.73 -8.52
C GLY A 84 -2.91 3.00 -7.16
N VAL A 85 -3.73 3.41 -6.20
CA VAL A 85 -3.25 3.77 -4.87
C VAL A 85 -3.69 2.74 -3.84
N GLY A 86 -2.74 1.98 -3.31
CA GLY A 86 -2.90 1.18 -2.10
C GLY A 86 -2.34 1.96 -0.91
N THR A 87 -1.05 1.78 -0.60
CA THR A 87 -0.36 2.55 0.46
C THR A 87 0.07 3.95 0.02
N GLY A 88 0.04 4.23 -1.27
CA GLY A 88 0.53 5.49 -1.85
C GLY A 88 2.05 5.53 -2.09
N GLY A 89 2.80 4.51 -1.68
CA GLY A 89 4.26 4.51 -1.77
C GLY A 89 4.78 4.70 -3.19
N THR A 90 4.23 3.96 -4.15
CA THR A 90 4.65 4.01 -5.55
C THR A 90 4.40 5.38 -6.17
N ILE A 91 3.14 5.86 -6.10
CA ILE A 91 2.80 7.15 -6.72
C ILE A 91 3.59 8.31 -6.08
N THR A 92 3.79 8.26 -4.77
CA THR A 92 4.58 9.27 -4.05
C THR A 92 6.03 9.24 -4.51
N GLY A 93 6.70 8.09 -4.40
CA GLY A 93 8.13 7.98 -4.71
C GLY A 93 8.44 8.30 -6.17
N VAL A 94 7.65 7.76 -7.10
CA VAL A 94 7.82 8.00 -8.55
C VAL A 94 7.56 9.46 -8.91
N SER A 95 6.43 10.01 -8.42
CA SER A 95 6.06 11.39 -8.76
C SER A 95 7.06 12.42 -8.23
N GLU A 96 7.57 12.24 -7.03
CA GLU A 96 8.57 13.15 -6.45
C GLU A 96 9.87 13.21 -7.27
N VAL A 97 10.32 12.08 -7.82
CA VAL A 97 11.55 12.03 -8.62
C VAL A 97 11.29 12.58 -10.02
N ILE A 98 10.24 12.13 -10.69
CA ILE A 98 10.00 12.54 -12.08
C ILE A 98 9.60 14.01 -12.17
N LYS A 99 8.81 14.54 -11.23
CA LYS A 99 8.45 15.97 -11.19
C LYS A 99 9.66 16.91 -10.95
N LYS A 100 10.72 16.43 -10.34
CA LYS A 100 11.98 17.20 -10.25
C LYS A 100 12.66 17.36 -11.61
N ARG A 101 12.47 16.41 -12.53
CA ARG A 101 13.04 16.39 -13.88
C ARG A 101 12.09 16.99 -14.92
N ASN A 102 10.79 16.71 -14.80
CA ASN A 102 9.72 17.26 -15.59
C ASN A 102 8.60 17.80 -14.66
N PRO A 103 8.65 19.09 -14.26
CA PRO A 103 7.65 19.68 -13.36
C PRO A 103 6.21 19.64 -13.91
N GLU A 104 6.05 19.64 -15.24
CA GLU A 104 4.75 19.60 -15.93
C GLU A 104 4.13 18.19 -15.96
N MET A 105 4.86 17.16 -15.53
CA MET A 105 4.32 15.80 -15.48
C MET A 105 3.04 15.72 -14.64
N LEU A 106 1.98 15.18 -15.22
CA LEU A 106 0.73 14.93 -14.51
C LEU A 106 0.81 13.62 -13.72
N SER A 107 0.58 13.67 -12.42
CA SER A 107 0.39 12.47 -11.58
C SER A 107 -1.09 12.22 -11.35
N VAL A 108 -1.56 11.03 -11.75
CA VAL A 108 -2.97 10.63 -11.64
C VAL A 108 -3.09 9.46 -10.66
N ALA A 109 -3.75 9.72 -9.54
CA ALA A 109 -4.09 8.69 -8.56
C ALA A 109 -5.40 8.01 -8.96
N VAL A 110 -5.41 6.68 -9.00
CA VAL A 110 -6.61 5.88 -9.28
C VAL A 110 -7.03 5.18 -8.01
N GLU A 111 -8.28 5.33 -7.62
CA GLU A 111 -8.89 4.67 -6.46
C GLU A 111 -10.19 3.96 -6.83
N PRO A 112 -10.64 2.94 -6.05
CA PRO A 112 -11.91 2.26 -6.32
C PRO A 112 -13.10 3.18 -6.08
N VAL A 113 -14.10 3.09 -6.94
CA VAL A 113 -15.37 3.85 -6.79
C VAL A 113 -16.09 3.45 -5.50
N GLU A 114 -15.97 2.18 -5.10
CA GLU A 114 -16.58 1.64 -3.88
C GLU A 114 -15.88 2.12 -2.59
N SER A 115 -14.67 2.66 -2.71
CA SER A 115 -13.87 3.15 -1.57
C SER A 115 -13.07 4.39 -1.96
N PRO A 116 -13.73 5.53 -2.31
CA PRO A 116 -13.08 6.72 -2.85
C PRO A 116 -12.50 7.60 -1.73
N VAL A 117 -11.69 7.01 -0.87
CA VAL A 117 -11.18 7.66 0.36
C VAL A 117 -10.26 8.85 0.07
N ILE A 118 -9.53 8.83 -1.05
CA ILE A 118 -8.66 9.94 -1.45
C ILE A 118 -9.51 11.14 -1.88
N THR A 119 -10.51 10.90 -2.74
CA THR A 119 -11.45 11.93 -3.18
C THR A 119 -12.21 12.52 -2.00
N GLN A 120 -12.73 11.69 -1.10
CA GLN A 120 -13.42 12.12 0.11
C GLN A 120 -12.51 13.01 0.98
N THR A 121 -11.29 12.57 1.25
CA THR A 121 -10.33 13.35 2.03
C THR A 121 -10.02 14.71 1.36
N ARG A 122 -9.81 14.71 0.05
CA ARG A 122 -9.52 15.92 -0.72
C ARG A 122 -10.66 16.92 -0.68
N ASN A 123 -11.90 16.45 -0.69
CA ASN A 123 -13.10 17.29 -0.62
C ASN A 123 -13.44 17.74 0.80
N GLY A 124 -12.80 17.18 1.83
CA GLY A 124 -13.16 17.42 3.23
C GLY A 124 -14.39 16.63 3.68
N ASP A 125 -14.76 15.59 2.94
CA ASP A 125 -15.89 14.73 3.28
C ASP A 125 -15.53 13.75 4.41
N ILE A 126 -16.54 13.14 5.02
CA ILE A 126 -16.34 12.05 5.98
C ILE A 126 -15.83 10.82 5.21
N VAL A 127 -14.65 10.33 5.61
CA VAL A 127 -14.03 9.18 4.97
C VAL A 127 -14.81 7.89 5.29
N GLN A 128 -15.34 7.26 4.26
CA GLN A 128 -16.09 6.01 4.34
C GLN A 128 -15.43 4.96 3.44
N PRO A 129 -14.50 4.15 3.99
CA PRO A 129 -13.91 3.04 3.23
C PRO A 129 -14.94 1.95 2.99
N GLY A 130 -14.91 1.36 1.81
CA GLY A 130 -15.76 0.25 1.41
C GLY A 130 -14.97 -0.97 0.91
N PRO A 131 -15.59 -2.15 0.84
CA PRO A 131 -14.97 -3.31 0.20
C PRO A 131 -14.83 -3.07 -1.29
N HIS A 132 -13.67 -3.40 -1.85
CA HIS A 132 -13.36 -3.21 -3.26
C HIS A 132 -12.54 -4.38 -3.82
N LYS A 133 -12.41 -4.44 -5.15
CA LYS A 133 -11.73 -5.54 -5.85
C LYS A 133 -10.21 -5.35 -5.97
N ILE A 134 -9.69 -4.16 -5.74
CA ILE A 134 -8.24 -3.93 -5.77
C ILE A 134 -7.62 -4.69 -4.60
N GLN A 135 -6.66 -5.55 -4.91
CA GLN A 135 -5.89 -6.34 -3.94
C GLN A 135 -4.43 -5.90 -3.98
N GLY A 136 -3.85 -5.68 -2.81
CA GLY A 136 -2.45 -5.31 -2.68
C GLY A 136 -2.11 -5.02 -1.24
#